data_88d74f5aa047bda8652097f8f06d7c6a
#
_entry.id   88d74f5aa047bda8652097f8f06d7c6a
#
_cell.length_a   1.000
_cell.length_b   1.000
_cell.length_c   1.000
_cell.angle_alpha   90.00
_cell.angle_beta   90.00
_cell.angle_gamma   90.00
#
_symmetry.space_group_name_H-M   'P 1'
#
loop_
_entity.id
_entity.type
_entity.pdbx_description
1 polymer ?
#
loop_
_entity_poly.entity_id
_entity_poly.type
_entity_poly.pdbx_seq_one_letter_code
_entity_poly.pdbx_strand_id
1 'polypeptide(L)'
;MILGLFFFRSANASAQFGAFDCGAILKYKNIQDSQESVTDWINGALTGLDFAKGALSSKSNIPSPDSRYFWVINYCEQNPLSNISDAAIKLYLEIIK
;
A
#
# COMPACT_ATOMS: atom_id res chain seq x y z
N MET A 1 2.31 30.31 13.83
CA MET A 1 1.66 29.97 14.45
C MET A 1 0.91 28.65 14.50
N ILE A 2 -0.25 28.69 14.90
CA ILE A 2 -0.99 27.48 15.14
C ILE A 2 -1.13 26.63 13.92
N LEU A 3 -1.16 27.26 12.79
CA LEU A 3 -1.28 26.55 11.55
C LEU A 3 -0.19 25.52 11.34
N GLY A 4 0.97 25.80 11.87
CA GLY A 4 2.06 24.84 11.71
C GLY A 4 1.76 23.52 12.34
N LEU A 5 1.01 23.51 13.42
CA LEU A 5 0.67 22.28 14.08
C LEU A 5 -0.28 21.45 13.24
N PHE A 6 -1.19 22.11 12.57
CA PHE A 6 -2.05 21.38 11.67
C PHE A 6 -1.30 20.73 10.58
N PHE A 7 -0.27 21.37 10.08
CA PHE A 7 0.48 20.81 9.00
C PHE A 7 1.14 19.51 9.35
N PHE A 8 1.63 19.36 10.56
CA PHE A 8 2.22 18.10 10.94
C PHE A 8 1.20 16.98 10.87
N ARG A 9 0.03 17.21 11.38
CA ARG A 9 -0.98 16.19 11.32
C ARG A 9 -1.50 16.03 9.94
N SER A 10 -1.50 17.10 9.18
CA SER A 10 -1.92 17.01 7.79
C SER A 10 -0.99 16.15 6.98
N ALA A 11 0.29 16.22 7.26
CA ALA A 11 1.22 15.37 6.56
C ALA A 11 0.93 13.91 6.84
N ASN A 12 0.65 13.57 8.10
CA ASN A 12 0.27 12.22 8.42
C ASN A 12 -1.05 11.85 7.79
N ALA A 13 -1.98 12.76 7.81
CA ALA A 13 -3.27 12.53 7.21
C ALA A 13 -3.15 12.32 5.71
N SER A 14 -2.24 13.05 5.06
CA SER A 14 -2.02 12.86 3.64
C SER A 14 -1.50 11.48 3.35
N ALA A 15 -0.59 11.01 4.18
CA ALA A 15 -0.05 9.68 4.00
C ALA A 15 -1.12 8.62 4.18
N GLN A 16 -2.16 8.95 4.94
CA GLN A 16 -3.25 8.03 5.18
C GLN A 16 -4.39 8.21 4.19
N PHE A 17 -4.29 9.19 3.33
CA PHE A 17 -5.37 9.54 2.45
C PHE A 17 -5.67 8.40 1.51
N GLY A 18 -6.89 7.85 1.60
CA GLY A 18 -7.27 6.70 0.82
C GLY A 18 -6.63 5.39 1.26
N ALA A 19 -5.82 5.42 2.31
CA ALA A 19 -5.16 4.22 2.77
C ALA A 19 -6.04 3.44 3.72
N PHE A 20 -5.85 2.12 3.72
CA PHE A 20 -6.55 1.22 4.62
C PHE A 20 -5.56 0.74 5.68
N ASP A 21 -6.03 0.59 6.93
CA ASP A 21 -5.16 -0.03 7.92
C ASP A 21 -5.24 -1.55 7.78
N CYS A 22 -4.23 -2.23 8.29
CA CYS A 22 -4.15 -3.68 8.15
C CYS A 22 -5.29 -4.39 8.86
N GLY A 23 -5.78 -3.84 9.96
CA GLY A 23 -6.92 -4.43 10.66
C GLY A 23 -8.15 -4.48 9.77
N ALA A 24 -8.44 -3.39 9.09
CA ALA A 24 -9.58 -3.33 8.18
C ALA A 24 -9.38 -4.26 6.98
N ILE A 25 -8.19 -4.29 6.43
CA ILE A 25 -7.89 -5.16 5.31
C ILE A 25 -8.15 -6.61 5.69
N LEU A 26 -7.70 -7.04 6.85
CA LEU A 26 -7.88 -8.40 7.29
C LEU A 26 -9.33 -8.70 7.62
N LYS A 27 -10.03 -7.75 8.21
CA LYS A 27 -11.43 -7.94 8.59
C LYS A 27 -12.30 -8.21 7.38
N TYR A 28 -12.04 -7.51 6.29
CA TYR A 28 -12.88 -7.59 5.10
C TYR A 28 -12.25 -8.37 3.96
N LYS A 29 -11.23 -9.17 4.24
CA LYS A 29 -10.47 -9.83 3.19
C LYS A 29 -11.27 -10.83 2.36
N ASN A 30 -12.41 -11.30 2.87
CA ASN A 30 -13.26 -12.22 2.12
C ASN A 30 -14.39 -11.54 1.37
N ILE A 31 -14.42 -10.21 1.38
CA ILE A 31 -15.44 -9.42 0.68
C ILE A 31 -14.85 -8.99 -0.65
N GLN A 32 -15.50 -9.34 -1.74
CA GLN A 32 -14.96 -9.07 -3.07
C GLN A 32 -14.70 -7.59 -3.32
N ASP A 33 -15.64 -6.72 -2.94
CA ASP A 33 -15.45 -5.29 -3.14
C ASP A 33 -14.22 -4.78 -2.40
N SER A 34 -13.97 -5.31 -1.21
CA SER A 34 -12.79 -4.93 -0.46
C SER A 34 -11.52 -5.41 -1.13
N GLN A 35 -11.54 -6.64 -1.65
CA GLN A 35 -10.38 -7.18 -2.37
C GLN A 35 -10.05 -6.30 -3.57
N GLU A 36 -11.05 -5.88 -4.31
CA GLU A 36 -10.85 -5.04 -5.48
C GLU A 36 -10.33 -3.67 -5.09
N SER A 37 -10.89 -3.07 -4.05
CA SER A 37 -10.44 -1.76 -3.58
C SER A 37 -8.99 -1.80 -3.13
N VAL A 38 -8.61 -2.81 -2.39
CA VAL A 38 -7.24 -2.97 -1.92
C VAL A 38 -6.30 -3.19 -3.10
N THR A 39 -6.70 -4.05 -4.03
CA THR A 39 -5.90 -4.33 -5.22
C THR A 39 -5.68 -3.06 -6.04
N ASP A 40 -6.73 -2.29 -6.27
CA ASP A 40 -6.63 -1.05 -7.02
C ASP A 40 -5.71 -0.07 -6.32
N TRP A 41 -5.83 0.02 -5.00
CA TRP A 41 -4.99 0.92 -4.24
C TRP A 41 -3.51 0.53 -4.37
N ILE A 42 -3.23 -0.77 -4.26
CA ILE A 42 -1.86 -1.29 -4.41
C ILE A 42 -1.32 -0.96 -5.79
N ASN A 43 -2.12 -1.19 -6.83
CA ASN A 43 -1.70 -0.92 -8.19
C ASN A 43 -1.36 0.55 -8.38
N GLY A 44 -2.19 1.44 -7.85
CA GLY A 44 -1.94 2.87 -7.93
C GLY A 44 -0.68 3.28 -7.18
N ALA A 45 -0.48 2.71 -6.00
CA ALA A 45 0.69 3.01 -5.18
C ALA A 45 1.97 2.58 -5.88
N LEU A 46 1.98 1.36 -6.42
CA LEU A 46 3.16 0.85 -7.14
C LEU A 46 3.44 1.69 -8.37
N THR A 47 2.40 2.08 -9.09
CA THR A 47 2.55 2.94 -10.25
C THR A 47 3.19 4.27 -9.85
N GLY A 48 2.71 4.86 -8.76
CA GLY A 48 3.26 6.13 -8.29
C GLY A 48 4.70 6.02 -7.83
N LEU A 49 5.01 4.96 -7.10
CA LEU A 49 6.38 4.73 -6.65
C LEU A 49 7.31 4.51 -7.83
N ASP A 50 6.86 3.74 -8.81
CA ASP A 50 7.68 3.46 -9.97
C ASP A 50 7.82 4.67 -10.87
N PHE A 51 6.83 5.53 -10.91
CA PHE A 51 6.93 6.77 -11.68
C PHE A 51 8.16 7.56 -11.23
N ALA A 52 8.43 7.56 -9.94
CA ALA A 52 9.57 8.29 -9.39
C ALA A 52 10.88 7.56 -9.61
N LYS A 53 10.89 6.24 -9.53
CA LYS A 53 12.13 5.46 -9.58
C LYS A 53 12.39 4.78 -10.91
N GLY A 54 11.35 4.36 -11.61
CA GLY A 54 11.49 3.70 -12.89
C GLY A 54 12.10 2.31 -12.82
N ALA A 55 12.17 1.73 -11.63
CA ALA A 55 12.87 0.46 -11.45
C ALA A 55 12.07 -0.74 -11.94
N LEU A 56 10.74 -0.68 -11.91
CA LEU A 56 9.93 -1.83 -12.32
C LEU A 56 9.98 -2.06 -13.82
N SER A 57 10.18 -1.03 -14.60
CA SER A 57 10.18 -1.19 -16.05
C SER A 57 11.33 -2.05 -16.53
N SER A 58 12.36 -2.22 -15.71
CA SER A 58 13.49 -3.09 -16.09
C SER A 58 13.36 -4.49 -15.51
N LYS A 59 12.27 -4.79 -14.83
CA LYS A 59 12.07 -6.11 -14.23
C LYS A 59 11.22 -6.98 -15.14
N SER A 60 11.59 -8.25 -15.26
CA SER A 60 10.84 -9.20 -16.07
C SER A 60 9.89 -10.06 -15.24
N ASN A 61 10.06 -10.06 -13.92
CA ASN A 61 9.25 -10.91 -13.03
C ASN A 61 8.44 -10.08 -12.05
N ILE A 62 7.55 -9.26 -12.58
CA ILE A 62 6.65 -8.49 -11.74
C ILE A 62 5.49 -9.40 -11.34
N PRO A 63 5.20 -9.53 -10.04
CA PRO A 63 4.11 -10.41 -9.62
C PRO A 63 2.76 -9.92 -10.12
N SER A 64 1.83 -10.86 -10.33
CA SER A 64 0.48 -10.54 -10.76
C SER A 64 -0.26 -9.72 -9.71
N PRO A 65 -1.37 -9.07 -10.08
CA PRO A 65 -2.18 -8.35 -9.09
C PRO A 65 -2.63 -9.25 -7.96
N ASP A 66 -2.99 -10.49 -8.23
CA ASP A 66 -3.40 -11.42 -7.19
C ASP A 66 -2.25 -11.70 -6.24
N SER A 67 -1.07 -11.95 -6.78
CA SER A 67 0.10 -12.21 -5.95
C SER A 67 0.43 -11.00 -5.07
N ARG A 68 0.29 -9.80 -5.64
CA ARG A 68 0.55 -8.58 -4.87
C ARG A 68 -0.47 -8.42 -3.75
N TYR A 69 -1.72 -8.75 -4.04
CA TYR A 69 -2.77 -8.67 -3.03
C TYR A 69 -2.46 -9.63 -1.87
N PHE A 70 -2.14 -10.88 -2.19
CA PHE A 70 -1.86 -11.87 -1.15
C PHE A 70 -0.59 -11.53 -0.38
N TRP A 71 0.37 -10.91 -1.03
CA TRP A 71 1.56 -10.45 -0.32
C TRP A 71 1.19 -9.41 0.74
N VAL A 72 0.29 -8.50 0.39
CA VAL A 72 -0.18 -7.48 1.33
C VAL A 72 -0.98 -8.11 2.48
N ILE A 73 -1.84 -9.07 2.16
CA ILE A 73 -2.57 -9.79 3.20
C ILE A 73 -1.60 -10.43 4.19
N ASN A 74 -0.59 -11.11 3.67
CA ASN A 74 0.40 -11.75 4.52
C ASN A 74 1.18 -10.73 5.35
N TYR A 75 1.54 -9.61 4.73
CA TYR A 75 2.21 -8.54 5.45
C TYR A 75 1.34 -8.03 6.61
N CYS A 76 0.07 -7.83 6.35
CA CYS A 76 -0.86 -7.34 7.37
C CYS A 76 -1.05 -8.35 8.49
N GLU A 77 -1.05 -9.64 8.15
CA GLU A 77 -1.16 -10.67 9.20
C GLU A 77 0.02 -10.63 10.14
N GLN A 78 1.19 -10.32 9.62
CA GLN A 78 2.39 -10.22 10.45
C GLN A 78 2.56 -8.84 11.09
N ASN A 79 1.87 -7.85 10.57
CA ASN A 79 1.99 -6.48 11.04
C ASN A 79 0.60 -5.84 11.17
N PRO A 80 -0.23 -6.35 12.09
CA PRO A 80 -1.65 -5.93 12.11
C PRO A 80 -1.87 -4.48 12.49
N LEU A 81 -0.89 -3.83 13.07
CA LEU A 81 -1.01 -2.41 13.41
C LEU A 81 -0.50 -1.49 12.30
N SER A 82 -0.05 -2.06 11.21
CA SER A 82 0.45 -1.28 10.08
C SER A 82 -0.69 -0.87 9.14
N ASN A 83 -0.34 -0.38 7.97
CA ASN A 83 -1.33 0.08 7.00
C ASN A 83 -0.88 -0.28 5.60
N ILE A 84 -1.77 -0.05 4.63
CA ILE A 84 -1.51 -0.44 3.25
C ILE A 84 -0.39 0.39 2.62
N SER A 85 -0.17 1.63 3.08
CA SER A 85 0.91 2.45 2.56
C SER A 85 2.26 1.81 2.86
N ASP A 86 2.45 1.40 4.10
CA ASP A 86 3.69 0.72 4.47
C ASP A 86 3.83 -0.59 3.74
N ALA A 87 2.74 -1.34 3.61
CA ALA A 87 2.77 -2.61 2.90
C ALA A 87 3.18 -2.41 1.44
N ALA A 88 2.62 -1.39 0.79
CA ALA A 88 2.92 -1.14 -0.62
C ALA A 88 4.38 -0.73 -0.82
N ILE A 89 4.90 0.10 0.08
CA ILE A 89 6.30 0.51 0.00
C ILE A 89 7.21 -0.71 0.16
N LYS A 90 6.92 -1.55 1.14
CA LYS A 90 7.73 -2.73 1.36
C LYS A 90 7.62 -3.73 0.21
N LEU A 91 6.43 -3.85 -0.36
CA LEU A 91 6.25 -4.69 -1.53
C LEU A 91 7.08 -4.17 -2.71
N TYR A 92 7.03 -2.85 -2.94
CA TYR A 92 7.81 -2.26 -4.02
C TYR A 92 9.30 -2.55 -3.83
N LEU A 93 9.81 -2.36 -2.63
CA LEU A 93 11.20 -2.62 -2.33
C LEU A 93 11.55 -4.10 -2.52
N GLU A 94 10.61 -4.98 -2.21
CA GLU A 94 10.82 -6.41 -2.42
C GLU A 94 10.90 -6.75 -3.91
N ILE A 95 10.06 -6.13 -4.72
CA ILE A 95 10.03 -6.41 -6.15
C ILE A 95 11.29 -5.90 -6.84
N ILE A 96 11.76 -4.73 -6.47
CA ILE A 96 12.92 -4.12 -7.16
C ILE A 96 14.27 -4.59 -6.63
N LYS A 97 14.29 -5.41 -5.62
CA LYS A 97 15.50 -5.86 -4.96
C LYS A 97 16.43 -6.70 -5.89
#